data_30bb3c05888465e7c4f8272647484eb5
#
_entry.id   30bb3c05888465e7c4f8272647484eb5
#
_cell.length_a   1.000
_cell.length_b   1.000
_cell.length_c   1.000
_cell.angle_alpha   90.00
_cell.angle_beta   90.00
_cell.angle_gamma   90.00
#
_symmetry.space_group_name_H-M   'P 1'
#
loop_
_entity.id
_entity.type
_entity.pdbx_description
1 polymer ?
#
loop_
_entity_poly.entity_id
_entity_poly.type
_entity_poly.pdbx_seq_one_letter_code
_entity_poly.pdbx_strand_id
1 'polypeptide(L)'
;MRHFIVPIVIVTLTAGSLAAKQPIRNVAAIDNAVFDVAVADRIRKKCPDIAPRIVKALSLYRATRAKAKAMGYTDEEIKAYGDSDAEKSRMRAKGEAYLKAQGVVDGDPQSYCAVGRKEIQKASRIGSLLREK
;
A
#
# COMPACT_ATOMS: atom_id res chain seq x y z
N MET A 1 21.18 -59.92 -40.43
CA MET A 1 21.58 -58.79 -39.56
C MET A 1 20.31 -58.03 -39.26
N ARG A 2 19.81 -58.17 -38.03
CA ARG A 2 18.57 -57.49 -37.56
C ARG A 2 18.98 -56.22 -36.78
N HIS A 3 18.70 -55.05 -37.34
CA HIS A 3 18.95 -53.77 -36.68
C HIS A 3 17.80 -53.49 -35.70
N PHE A 4 18.10 -53.50 -34.41
CA PHE A 4 17.17 -53.03 -33.37
C PHE A 4 17.29 -51.50 -33.27
N ILE A 5 16.24 -50.83 -33.71
CA ILE A 5 16.13 -49.37 -33.46
C ILE A 5 15.49 -49.20 -32.09
N VAL A 6 16.25 -48.70 -31.16
CA VAL A 6 15.75 -48.30 -29.81
C VAL A 6 15.24 -46.89 -29.91
N PRO A 7 13.96 -46.60 -29.61
CA PRO A 7 13.45 -45.26 -29.58
C PRO A 7 13.94 -44.56 -28.30
N ILE A 8 14.69 -43.45 -28.46
CA ILE A 8 15.07 -42.56 -27.38
C ILE A 8 13.83 -41.71 -27.08
N VAL A 9 13.21 -41.93 -25.92
CA VAL A 9 12.17 -41.08 -25.37
C VAL A 9 12.82 -39.88 -24.72
N ILE A 10 12.76 -38.72 -25.37
CA ILE A 10 13.23 -37.45 -24.79
C ILE A 10 12.11 -36.95 -23.87
N VAL A 11 12.29 -37.11 -22.56
CA VAL A 11 11.41 -36.49 -21.55
C VAL A 11 11.85 -35.04 -21.40
N THR A 12 11.10 -34.14 -22.01
CA THR A 12 11.26 -32.70 -21.79
C THR A 12 10.69 -32.32 -20.44
N LEU A 13 11.54 -32.13 -19.43
CA LEU A 13 11.18 -31.51 -18.17
C LEU A 13 10.87 -30.02 -18.47
N THR A 14 9.60 -29.67 -18.53
CA THR A 14 9.18 -28.28 -18.45
C THR A 14 9.38 -27.81 -17.00
N ALA A 15 10.51 -27.18 -16.73
CA ALA A 15 10.71 -26.43 -15.49
C ALA A 15 9.74 -25.24 -15.50
N GLY A 16 8.59 -25.41 -14.85
CA GLY A 16 7.68 -24.29 -14.57
C GLY A 16 8.43 -23.29 -13.71
N SER A 17 8.74 -22.12 -14.25
CA SER A 17 9.26 -21.01 -13.49
C SER A 17 8.23 -20.62 -12.45
N LEU A 18 8.43 -21.01 -11.18
CA LEU A 18 7.76 -20.40 -10.04
C LEU A 18 8.25 -18.95 -9.98
N ALA A 19 7.48 -18.04 -10.60
CA ALA A 19 7.71 -16.62 -10.44
C ALA A 19 7.63 -16.29 -8.93
N ALA A 20 8.76 -15.93 -8.32
CA ALA A 20 8.80 -15.52 -6.93
C ALA A 20 7.89 -14.31 -6.73
N LYS A 21 7.03 -14.33 -5.70
CA LYS A 21 6.16 -13.21 -5.34
C LYS A 21 7.01 -11.96 -5.12
N GLN A 22 6.56 -10.83 -5.67
CA GLN A 22 7.20 -9.55 -5.38
C GLN A 22 7.07 -9.21 -3.89
N PRO A 23 8.05 -8.51 -3.29
CA PRO A 23 7.85 -7.89 -1.97
C PRO A 23 6.59 -7.02 -1.97
N ILE A 24 5.82 -7.03 -0.89
CA ILE A 24 4.54 -6.29 -0.79
C ILE A 24 4.73 -4.80 -1.11
N ARG A 25 5.87 -4.21 -0.71
CA ARG A 25 6.22 -2.80 -1.02
C ARG A 25 6.25 -2.48 -2.52
N ASN A 26 6.45 -3.47 -3.36
CA ASN A 26 6.51 -3.30 -4.82
C ASN A 26 5.13 -3.50 -5.48
N VAL A 27 4.12 -3.86 -4.71
CA VAL A 27 2.74 -4.00 -5.19
C VAL A 27 2.03 -2.66 -5.05
N ALA A 28 2.00 -1.89 -6.13
CA ALA A 28 1.48 -0.51 -6.13
C ALA A 28 0.08 -0.40 -5.52
N ALA A 29 -0.81 -1.35 -5.78
CA ALA A 29 -2.17 -1.33 -5.26
C ALA A 29 -2.23 -1.43 -3.72
N ILE A 30 -1.26 -2.12 -3.10
CA ILE A 30 -1.17 -2.26 -1.64
C ILE A 30 -0.38 -1.08 -1.07
N ASP A 31 0.80 -0.80 -1.62
CA ASP A 31 1.69 0.25 -1.15
C ASP A 31 1.01 1.64 -1.18
N ASN A 32 0.27 1.93 -2.26
CA ASN A 32 -0.47 3.17 -2.37
C ASN A 32 -1.62 3.28 -1.37
N ALA A 33 -2.33 2.18 -1.07
CA ALA A 33 -3.38 2.19 -0.05
C ALA A 33 -2.82 2.47 1.35
N VAL A 34 -1.67 1.88 1.69
CA VAL A 34 -0.96 2.15 2.94
C VAL A 34 -0.48 3.59 3.00
N PHE A 35 0.04 4.11 1.90
CA PHE A 35 0.46 5.50 1.77
C PHE A 35 -0.71 6.48 2.00
N ASP A 36 -1.86 6.26 1.36
CA ASP A 36 -3.03 7.11 1.51
C ASP A 36 -3.50 7.19 2.97
N VAL A 37 -3.50 6.05 3.68
CA VAL A 37 -3.82 5.99 5.11
C VAL A 37 -2.78 6.73 5.95
N ALA A 38 -1.50 6.56 5.66
CA ALA A 38 -0.42 7.22 6.41
C ALA A 38 -0.49 8.75 6.28
N VAL A 39 -0.77 9.27 5.08
CA VAL A 39 -0.93 10.71 4.84
C VAL A 39 -2.20 11.24 5.52
N ALA A 40 -3.33 10.55 5.37
CA ALA A 40 -4.58 10.93 6.04
C ALA A 40 -4.42 10.96 7.57
N ASP A 41 -3.73 9.96 8.14
CA ASP A 41 -3.43 9.90 9.58
C ASP A 41 -2.56 11.07 10.04
N ARG A 42 -1.56 11.46 9.26
CA ARG A 42 -0.72 12.61 9.57
C ARG A 42 -1.51 13.91 9.54
N ILE A 43 -2.35 14.11 8.53
CA ILE A 43 -3.21 15.31 8.43
C ILE A 43 -4.13 15.42 9.65
N ARG A 44 -4.90 14.36 9.98
CA ARG A 44 -5.84 14.42 11.10
C ARG A 44 -5.16 14.61 12.47
N LYS A 45 -3.94 14.12 12.64
CA LYS A 45 -3.15 14.30 13.88
C LYS A 45 -2.64 15.71 14.05
N LYS A 46 -2.42 16.42 12.96
CA LYS A 46 -1.86 17.78 12.98
C LYS A 46 -2.91 18.88 12.81
N CYS A 47 -4.02 18.58 12.13
CA CYS A 47 -5.12 19.52 11.95
C CYS A 47 -6.24 19.26 12.96
N PRO A 48 -6.58 20.21 13.85
CA PRO A 48 -7.64 20.04 14.84
C PRO A 48 -9.05 20.01 14.20
N ASP A 49 -9.22 20.55 12.99
CA ASP A 49 -10.52 20.70 12.33
C ASP A 49 -10.89 19.51 11.45
N ILE A 50 -10.00 18.54 11.30
CA ILE A 50 -10.21 17.37 10.45
C ILE A 50 -10.27 16.10 11.29
N ALA A 51 -11.28 15.27 10.99
CA ALA A 51 -11.50 13.98 11.61
C ALA A 51 -11.35 12.83 10.60
N PRO A 52 -10.98 11.63 11.05
CA PRO A 52 -10.91 10.46 10.18
C PRO A 52 -12.31 9.91 9.89
N ARG A 53 -12.49 9.35 8.71
CA ARG A 53 -13.65 8.52 8.37
C ARG A 53 -13.34 7.06 8.68
N ILE A 54 -13.49 6.68 9.95
CA ILE A 54 -13.06 5.37 10.47
C ILE A 54 -13.65 4.19 9.68
N VAL A 55 -14.93 4.24 9.35
CA VAL A 55 -15.60 3.16 8.59
C VAL A 55 -14.96 3.01 7.20
N LYS A 56 -14.64 4.13 6.55
CA LYS A 56 -13.95 4.13 5.25
C LYS A 56 -12.54 3.57 5.35
N ALA A 57 -11.80 3.98 6.37
CA ALA A 57 -10.43 3.48 6.63
C ALA A 57 -10.44 1.97 6.88
N LEU A 58 -11.39 1.48 7.69
CA LEU A 58 -11.53 0.06 7.96
C LEU A 58 -11.92 -0.75 6.71
N SER A 59 -12.81 -0.20 5.88
CA SER A 59 -13.20 -0.80 4.60
C SER A 59 -11.99 -0.91 3.66
N LEU A 60 -11.20 0.15 3.55
CA LEU A 60 -9.97 0.16 2.75
C LEU A 60 -8.96 -0.88 3.26
N TYR A 61 -8.76 -0.96 4.57
CA TYR A 61 -7.87 -1.96 5.18
C TYR A 61 -8.30 -3.38 4.82
N ARG A 62 -9.60 -3.71 4.99
CA ARG A 62 -10.13 -5.03 4.66
C ARG A 62 -9.99 -5.37 3.17
N ALA A 63 -10.30 -4.42 2.30
CA ALA A 63 -10.17 -4.60 0.85
C ALA A 63 -8.70 -4.80 0.43
N THR A 64 -7.78 -4.03 1.01
CA THR A 64 -6.35 -4.13 0.72
C THR A 64 -5.79 -5.47 1.20
N ARG A 65 -6.18 -5.93 2.40
CA ARG A 65 -5.80 -7.25 2.92
C ARG A 65 -6.35 -8.37 2.05
N ALA A 66 -7.62 -8.31 1.66
CA ALA A 66 -8.23 -9.29 0.76
C ALA A 66 -7.52 -9.37 -0.59
N LYS A 67 -7.14 -8.21 -1.15
CA LYS A 67 -6.36 -8.14 -2.38
C LYS A 67 -4.99 -8.80 -2.23
N ALA A 68 -4.28 -8.53 -1.14
CA ALA A 68 -2.98 -9.16 -0.85
C ALA A 68 -3.12 -10.69 -0.76
N LYS A 69 -4.14 -11.18 -0.07
CA LYS A 69 -4.42 -12.63 0.03
C LYS A 69 -4.74 -13.24 -1.33
N ALA A 70 -5.53 -12.56 -2.16
CA ALA A 70 -5.85 -13.01 -3.52
C ALA A 70 -4.60 -13.07 -4.42
N MET A 71 -3.58 -12.27 -4.12
CA MET A 71 -2.26 -12.29 -4.79
C MET A 71 -1.30 -13.35 -4.21
N GLY A 72 -1.74 -14.15 -3.24
CA GLY A 72 -0.98 -15.25 -2.66
C GLY A 72 -0.10 -14.88 -1.46
N TYR A 73 -0.27 -13.69 -0.87
CA TYR A 73 0.42 -13.34 0.38
C TYR A 73 -0.28 -13.99 1.57
N THR A 74 0.49 -14.55 2.49
CA THR A 74 -0.03 -15.12 3.74
C THR A 74 -0.39 -14.03 4.75
N ASP A 75 -1.16 -14.38 5.77
CA ASP A 75 -1.47 -13.45 6.87
C ASP A 75 -0.20 -13.04 7.63
N GLU A 76 0.78 -13.92 7.75
CA GLU A 76 2.09 -13.66 8.36
C GLU A 76 2.90 -12.65 7.53
N GLU A 77 2.93 -12.80 6.21
CA GLU A 77 3.61 -11.86 5.31
C GLU A 77 2.98 -10.46 5.37
N ILE A 78 1.65 -10.40 5.37
CA ILE A 78 0.89 -9.13 5.46
C ILE A 78 1.15 -8.47 6.82
N LYS A 79 1.12 -9.25 7.91
CA LYS A 79 1.40 -8.76 9.25
C LYS A 79 2.84 -8.26 9.38
N ALA A 80 3.82 -9.03 8.90
CA ALA A 80 5.22 -8.66 8.93
C ALA A 80 5.48 -7.34 8.19
N TYR A 81 4.83 -7.12 7.03
CA TYR A 81 4.90 -5.85 6.31
C TYR A 81 4.31 -4.70 7.14
N GLY A 82 3.13 -4.88 7.73
CA GLY A 82 2.46 -3.85 8.53
C GLY A 82 3.18 -3.52 9.84
N ASP A 83 3.85 -4.49 10.45
CA ASP A 83 4.58 -4.31 11.71
C ASP A 83 6.02 -3.82 11.52
N SER A 84 6.57 -3.92 10.32
CA SER A 84 7.95 -3.55 10.02
C SER A 84 8.24 -2.06 10.30
N ASP A 85 9.19 -1.79 11.19
CA ASP A 85 9.63 -0.43 11.49
C ASP A 85 10.29 0.24 10.29
N ALA A 86 10.99 -0.54 9.46
CA ALA A 86 11.57 -0.05 8.20
C ALA A 86 10.48 0.41 7.22
N GLU A 87 9.39 -0.35 7.08
CA GLU A 87 8.26 0.04 6.22
C GLU A 87 7.49 1.25 6.77
N LYS A 88 7.28 1.30 8.08
CA LYS A 88 6.67 2.46 8.75
C LYS A 88 7.50 3.73 8.54
N SER A 89 8.83 3.63 8.69
CA SER A 89 9.74 4.76 8.45
C SER A 89 9.74 5.20 6.99
N ARG A 90 9.76 4.25 6.05
CA ARG A 90 9.66 4.54 4.62
C ARG A 90 8.35 5.26 4.27
N MET A 91 7.22 4.78 4.77
CA MET A 91 5.91 5.41 4.53
C MET A 91 5.82 6.79 5.15
N ARG A 92 6.40 6.98 6.34
CA ARG A 92 6.46 8.29 7.00
C ARG A 92 7.25 9.28 6.16
N ALA A 93 8.46 8.91 5.72
CA ALA A 93 9.29 9.77 4.88
C ALA A 93 8.60 10.11 3.54
N LYS A 94 7.99 9.13 2.89
CA LYS A 94 7.22 9.32 1.65
C LYS A 94 6.03 10.26 1.85
N GLY A 95 5.30 10.10 2.96
CA GLY A 95 4.16 10.94 3.32
C GLY A 95 4.58 12.38 3.65
N GLU A 96 5.68 12.57 4.38
CA GLU A 96 6.21 13.90 4.69
C GLU A 96 6.67 14.64 3.43
N ALA A 97 7.36 13.95 2.53
CA ALA A 97 7.76 14.53 1.24
C ALA A 97 6.54 14.96 0.42
N TYR A 98 5.50 14.14 0.36
CA TYR A 98 4.24 14.48 -0.30
C TYR A 98 3.59 15.72 0.33
N LEU A 99 3.43 15.75 1.65
CA LEU A 99 2.81 16.86 2.36
C LEU A 99 3.56 18.18 2.17
N LYS A 100 4.91 18.15 2.22
CA LYS A 100 5.74 19.32 1.92
C LYS A 100 5.52 19.82 0.49
N ALA A 101 5.47 18.91 -0.48
CA ALA A 101 5.18 19.27 -1.87
C ALA A 101 3.77 19.86 -2.06
N GLN A 102 2.81 19.53 -1.18
CA GLN A 102 1.47 20.11 -1.17
C GLN A 102 1.38 21.45 -0.40
N GLY A 103 2.46 21.90 0.24
CA GLY A 103 2.52 23.19 0.94
C GLY A 103 2.43 23.11 2.47
N VAL A 104 2.59 21.90 3.04
CA VAL A 104 2.69 21.77 4.51
C VAL A 104 3.99 22.39 5.01
N VAL A 105 3.88 23.16 6.08
CA VAL A 105 4.99 23.75 6.83
C VAL A 105 5.04 23.07 8.21
N ASP A 106 6.20 22.56 8.57
CA ASP A 106 6.39 21.92 9.88
C ASP A 106 6.14 22.93 11.01
N GLY A 107 5.38 22.51 12.02
CA GLY A 107 4.99 23.36 13.14
C GLY A 107 3.78 24.26 12.88
N ASP A 108 3.26 24.32 11.67
CA ASP A 108 2.03 25.05 11.34
C ASP A 108 0.84 24.11 11.13
N PRO A 109 -0.05 23.92 12.13
CA PRO A 109 -1.23 23.07 12.00
C PRO A 109 -2.18 23.51 10.88
N GLN A 110 -2.27 24.82 10.61
CA GLN A 110 -3.17 25.33 9.58
C GLN A 110 -2.76 24.94 8.16
N SER A 111 -1.46 24.75 7.92
CA SER A 111 -0.97 24.22 6.64
C SER A 111 -1.44 22.78 6.41
N TYR A 112 -1.51 21.95 7.44
CA TYR A 112 -2.09 20.61 7.37
C TYR A 112 -3.60 20.65 7.13
N CYS A 113 -4.31 21.58 7.77
CA CYS A 113 -5.75 21.79 7.53
C CYS A 113 -6.02 22.19 6.08
N ALA A 114 -5.25 23.11 5.53
CA ALA A 114 -5.38 23.55 4.16
C ALA A 114 -5.19 22.39 3.15
N VAL A 115 -4.16 21.59 3.34
CA VAL A 115 -3.92 20.41 2.50
C VAL A 115 -5.05 19.39 2.67
N GLY A 116 -5.49 19.12 3.88
CA GLY A 116 -6.57 18.18 4.16
C GLY A 116 -7.89 18.59 3.50
N ARG A 117 -8.27 19.87 3.58
CA ARG A 117 -9.46 20.40 2.89
C ARG A 117 -9.33 20.26 1.37
N LYS A 118 -8.16 20.56 0.82
CA LYS A 118 -7.89 20.39 -0.61
C LYS A 118 -8.07 18.94 -1.06
N GLU A 119 -7.57 17.99 -0.28
CA GLU A 119 -7.74 16.56 -0.56
C GLU A 119 -9.21 16.12 -0.48
N ILE A 120 -9.96 16.63 0.51
CA ILE A 120 -11.41 16.40 0.64
C ILE A 120 -12.16 16.97 -0.58
N GLN A 121 -11.88 18.20 -0.96
CA GLN A 121 -12.53 18.87 -2.10
C GLN A 121 -12.28 18.15 -3.43
N LYS A 122 -11.07 17.65 -3.63
CA LYS A 122 -10.72 16.83 -4.81
C LYS A 122 -11.35 15.44 -4.80
N ALA A 123 -11.95 15.02 -3.69
CA ALA A 123 -12.38 13.64 -3.48
C ALA A 123 -11.26 12.63 -3.79
N SER A 124 -10.02 12.99 -3.46
CA SER A 124 -8.86 12.09 -3.62
C SER A 124 -9.01 10.86 -2.72
N ARG A 125 -8.17 9.84 -2.94
CA ARG A 125 -8.16 8.67 -2.05
C ARG A 125 -7.81 9.06 -0.61
N ILE A 126 -6.86 9.99 -0.42
CA ILE A 126 -6.52 10.56 0.90
C ILE A 126 -7.74 11.30 1.47
N GLY A 127 -8.34 12.21 0.69
CA GLY A 127 -9.49 13.01 1.12
C GLY A 127 -10.72 12.16 1.45
N SER A 128 -10.90 11.02 0.76
CA SER A 128 -12.00 10.09 1.05
C SER A 128 -11.94 9.48 2.46
N LEU A 129 -10.75 9.48 3.08
CA LEU A 129 -10.52 8.99 4.44
C LEU A 129 -10.71 10.06 5.51
N LEU A 130 -10.96 11.30 5.10
CA LEU A 130 -11.06 12.49 5.96
C LEU A 130 -12.44 13.15 5.85
N ARG A 131 -12.80 13.89 6.89
CA ARG A 131 -13.95 14.80 6.90
C ARG A 131 -13.65 15.99 7.78
N GLU A 132 -14.24 17.13 7.47
CA GLU A 132 -14.29 18.26 8.39
C GLU A 132 -15.15 17.91 9.62
N LYS A 133 -14.81 18.49 10.77
CA LYS A 133 -15.58 18.33 12.01
C LYS A 133 -16.81 19.23 12.01
#